data_605b43b95e07f550c6a03c47b0867194
#
_entry.id   605b43b95e07f550c6a03c47b0867194
#
_cell.length_a   1.000
_cell.length_b   1.000
_cell.length_c   1.000
_cell.angle_alpha   90.00
_cell.angle_beta   90.00
_cell.angle_gamma   90.00
#
_symmetry.space_group_name_H-M   'P 1'
#
loop_
_entity.id
_entity.type
_entity.pdbx_description
1 polymer ?
#
loop_
_entity_poly.entity_id
_entity_poly.type
_entity_poly.pdbx_seq_one_letter_code
_entity_poly.pdbx_strand_id
1 'polypeptide(L)'
;MKKTLDANQLKLIAIFAMTVDHIAWLLFPGYAKGALPVVMHIIGRLTCPIMCYFIAEGYYHTRNIHKYTFRLFLFAVISHFAYSFASNNFVDARSFIPFYFGGILNQTSVMWPLAWGLVMLRVANSERFTQLQKTLLVILICLVSFPSDWSCIASLCVLAFGTNRGDLKAQGRWMLFFVALYAVVYFFALDKLYGVLQLAVALSLPLLARYNGQRGKNARVNKFLKWFFYLYYPLHLTILGAIRYFG
;
A
#
# COMPACT_ATOMS: atom_id res chain seq x y z
N MET A 1 -5.49 1.95 -25.34
CA MET A 1 -4.68 3.12 -24.89
C MET A 1 -3.21 2.90 -25.22
N LYS A 2 -2.46 3.95 -25.66
CA LYS A 2 -1.00 3.86 -25.89
C LYS A 2 -0.26 3.57 -24.58
N LYS A 3 0.58 2.53 -24.55
CA LYS A 3 1.41 2.17 -23.38
C LYS A 3 2.66 3.06 -23.35
N THR A 4 2.62 4.12 -22.56
CA THR A 4 3.62 5.20 -22.56
C THR A 4 4.43 5.31 -21.27
N LEU A 5 3.95 4.73 -20.16
CA LEU A 5 4.56 4.87 -18.85
C LEU A 5 5.38 3.63 -18.48
N ASP A 6 6.59 3.82 -17.99
CA ASP A 6 7.38 2.74 -17.41
C ASP A 6 7.12 2.58 -15.89
N ALA A 7 7.67 1.51 -15.30
CA ALA A 7 7.47 1.21 -13.88
C ALA A 7 8.03 2.31 -12.95
N ASN A 8 9.13 2.94 -13.32
CA ASN A 8 9.72 3.99 -12.51
C ASN A 8 8.85 5.24 -12.50
N GLN A 9 8.30 5.65 -13.64
CA GLN A 9 7.39 6.79 -13.76
C GLN A 9 6.11 6.56 -12.93
N LEU A 10 5.49 5.39 -13.03
CA LEU A 10 4.30 5.06 -12.26
C LEU A 10 4.57 5.06 -10.74
N LYS A 11 5.72 4.52 -10.31
CA LYS A 11 6.11 4.56 -8.90
C LYS A 11 6.43 5.97 -8.40
N LEU A 12 7.00 6.83 -9.24
CA LEU A 12 7.20 8.25 -8.90
C LEU A 12 5.87 8.98 -8.75
N ILE A 13 4.88 8.71 -9.62
CA ILE A 13 3.51 9.22 -9.47
C ILE A 13 2.93 8.75 -8.13
N ALA A 14 3.09 7.46 -7.77
CA ALA A 14 2.61 6.94 -6.51
C ALA A 14 3.28 7.61 -5.30
N ILE A 15 4.60 7.85 -5.34
CA ILE A 15 5.34 8.58 -4.29
C ILE A 15 4.83 10.01 -4.16
N PHE A 16 4.66 10.73 -5.25
CA PHE A 16 4.11 12.07 -5.23
C PHE A 16 2.72 12.08 -4.60
N ALA A 17 1.83 11.20 -5.05
CA ALA A 17 0.47 11.08 -4.52
C ALA A 17 0.46 10.76 -3.01
N MET A 18 1.34 9.86 -2.57
CA MET A 18 1.52 9.50 -1.17
C MET A 18 1.97 10.69 -0.32
N THR A 19 2.93 11.47 -0.84
CA THR A 19 3.43 12.66 -0.14
C THR A 19 2.33 13.69 0.04
N VAL A 20 1.53 13.93 -0.99
CA VAL A 20 0.37 14.84 -0.94
C VAL A 20 -0.64 14.37 0.12
N ASP A 21 -0.94 13.08 0.17
CA ASP A 21 -1.87 12.49 1.15
C ASP A 21 -1.38 12.66 2.59
N HIS A 22 -0.10 12.37 2.84
CA HIS A 22 0.47 12.48 4.18
C HIS A 22 0.65 13.94 4.64
N ILE A 23 0.94 14.86 3.72
CA ILE A 23 0.91 16.30 4.01
C ILE A 23 -0.51 16.74 4.35
N ALA A 24 -1.54 16.20 3.68
CA ALA A 24 -2.93 16.51 4.02
C ALA A 24 -3.27 16.06 5.45
N TRP A 25 -2.84 14.86 5.87
CA TRP A 25 -3.01 14.40 7.25
C TRP A 25 -2.25 15.23 8.30
N LEU A 26 -1.12 15.82 7.91
CA LEU A 26 -0.36 16.72 8.79
C LEU A 26 -1.04 18.08 8.95
N LEU A 27 -1.46 18.69 7.83
CA LEU A 27 -2.02 20.06 7.82
C LEU A 27 -3.50 20.09 8.21
N PHE A 28 -4.24 19.03 7.92
CA PHE A 28 -5.69 18.91 8.14
C PHE A 28 -6.00 17.63 8.93
N PRO A 29 -5.64 17.58 10.23
CA PRO A 29 -5.83 16.38 11.02
C PRO A 29 -7.31 16.01 11.16
N GLY A 30 -7.59 14.71 11.27
CA GLY A 30 -8.94 14.17 11.32
C GLY A 30 -9.59 14.08 9.94
N TYR A 31 -10.90 14.01 9.91
CA TYR A 31 -11.69 13.89 8.65
C TYR A 31 -12.15 15.27 8.17
N ALA A 32 -11.20 16.12 7.79
CA ALA A 32 -11.47 17.47 7.32
C ALA A 32 -12.24 17.47 5.98
N LYS A 33 -13.35 18.23 5.92
CA LYS A 33 -14.31 18.22 4.78
C LYS A 33 -14.13 19.39 3.81
N GLY A 34 -13.07 20.18 3.95
CA GLY A 34 -12.74 21.24 3.02
C GLY A 34 -12.35 20.71 1.63
N ALA A 35 -12.53 21.51 0.59
CA ALA A 35 -12.20 21.11 -0.79
C ALA A 35 -10.72 20.71 -0.94
N LEU A 36 -9.80 21.47 -0.35
CA LEU A 36 -8.37 21.22 -0.45
C LEU A 36 -7.96 19.86 0.15
N PRO A 37 -8.25 19.53 1.43
CA PRO A 37 -7.90 18.21 1.98
C PRO A 37 -8.57 17.06 1.22
N VAL A 38 -9.82 17.22 0.78
CA VAL A 38 -10.53 16.20 0.00
C VAL A 38 -9.80 15.91 -1.32
N VAL A 39 -9.40 16.95 -2.08
CA VAL A 39 -8.64 16.78 -3.33
C VAL A 39 -7.28 16.12 -3.07
N MET A 40 -6.58 16.53 -2.02
CA MET A 40 -5.29 15.93 -1.64
C MET A 40 -5.45 14.43 -1.33
N HIS A 41 -6.50 14.05 -0.61
CA HIS A 41 -6.78 12.65 -0.30
C HIS A 41 -7.23 11.84 -1.54
N ILE A 42 -7.98 12.45 -2.49
CA ILE A 42 -8.29 11.81 -3.76
C ILE A 42 -7.01 11.48 -4.53
N ILE A 43 -6.06 12.43 -4.61
CA ILE A 43 -4.75 12.20 -5.23
C ILE A 43 -4.02 11.06 -4.49
N GLY A 44 -4.02 11.07 -3.17
CA GLY A 44 -3.41 10.05 -2.33
C GLY A 44 -3.88 8.63 -2.60
N ARG A 45 -5.16 8.45 -2.97
CA ARG A 45 -5.73 7.12 -3.27
C ARG A 45 -5.06 6.42 -4.45
N LEU A 46 -4.31 7.11 -5.29
CA LEU A 46 -3.54 6.49 -6.38
C LEU A 46 -2.40 5.61 -5.87
N THR A 47 -1.87 5.88 -4.69
CA THR A 47 -0.64 5.26 -4.16
C THR A 47 -0.80 3.76 -3.94
N CYS A 48 -1.76 3.35 -3.13
CA CYS A 48 -1.90 1.97 -2.70
C CYS A 48 -2.10 0.99 -3.88
N PRO A 49 -3.03 1.24 -4.84
CA PRO A 49 -3.20 0.33 -5.98
C PRO A 49 -1.96 0.21 -6.85
N ILE A 50 -1.27 1.33 -7.13
CA ILE A 50 -0.04 1.32 -7.93
C ILE A 50 1.04 0.50 -7.23
N MET A 51 1.21 0.66 -5.92
CA MET A 51 2.21 -0.10 -5.16
C MET A 51 1.83 -1.58 -5.08
N CYS A 52 0.56 -1.94 -4.84
CA CYS A 52 0.07 -3.32 -4.88
C CYS A 52 0.34 -3.98 -6.23
N TYR A 53 0.07 -3.26 -7.33
CA TYR A 53 0.35 -3.73 -8.68
C TYR A 53 1.84 -4.06 -8.86
N PHE A 54 2.75 -3.16 -8.42
CA PHE A 54 4.18 -3.39 -8.57
C PHE A 54 4.76 -4.41 -7.57
N ILE A 55 4.12 -4.67 -6.45
CA ILE A 55 4.47 -5.83 -5.62
C ILE A 55 4.14 -7.13 -6.37
N ALA A 56 2.97 -7.23 -6.99
CA ALA A 56 2.57 -8.37 -7.79
C ALA A 56 3.48 -8.56 -9.02
N GLU A 57 3.76 -7.49 -9.79
CA GLU A 57 4.72 -7.55 -10.89
C GLU A 57 6.12 -7.95 -10.43
N GLY A 58 6.56 -7.46 -9.28
CA GLY A 58 7.83 -7.83 -8.66
C GLY A 58 7.94 -9.32 -8.35
N TYR A 59 6.84 -9.99 -8.00
CA TYR A 59 6.80 -11.43 -7.79
C TYR A 59 7.23 -12.19 -9.07
N TYR A 60 6.70 -11.81 -10.22
CA TYR A 60 6.99 -12.49 -11.49
C TYR A 60 8.36 -12.13 -12.10
N HIS A 61 8.90 -10.97 -11.74
CA HIS A 61 10.18 -10.48 -12.28
C HIS A 61 11.38 -10.73 -11.37
N THR A 62 11.18 -11.20 -10.13
CA THR A 62 12.29 -11.40 -9.20
C THR A 62 13.05 -12.70 -9.48
N ARG A 63 14.39 -12.63 -9.45
CA ARG A 63 15.23 -13.84 -9.53
C ARG A 63 15.29 -14.60 -8.19
N ASN A 64 15.02 -13.92 -7.07
CA ASN A 64 15.08 -14.53 -5.74
C ASN A 64 13.95 -13.99 -4.87
N ILE A 65 12.89 -14.79 -4.77
CA ILE A 65 11.68 -14.45 -4.03
C ILE A 65 11.94 -14.32 -2.52
N HIS A 66 12.85 -15.12 -1.95
CA HIS A 66 13.17 -15.05 -0.52
C HIS A 66 13.84 -13.72 -0.17
N LYS A 67 14.84 -13.28 -0.97
CA LYS A 67 15.47 -11.96 -0.80
C LYS A 67 14.47 -10.81 -1.02
N TYR A 68 13.50 -10.98 -1.91
CA TYR A 68 12.47 -9.97 -2.14
C TYR A 68 11.52 -9.88 -0.94
N THR A 69 11.02 -11.01 -0.46
CA THR A 69 10.15 -11.09 0.73
C THR A 69 10.87 -10.53 1.96
N PHE A 70 12.13 -10.93 2.21
CA PHE A 70 12.93 -10.43 3.32
C PHE A 70 13.07 -8.90 3.30
N ARG A 71 13.37 -8.30 2.13
CA ARG A 71 13.47 -6.84 2.01
C ARG A 71 12.14 -6.15 2.33
N LEU A 72 11.01 -6.69 1.88
CA LEU A 72 9.71 -6.09 2.19
C LEU A 72 9.42 -6.11 3.69
N PHE A 73 9.65 -7.23 4.37
CA PHE A 73 9.48 -7.32 5.82
C PHE A 73 10.45 -6.45 6.58
N LEU A 74 11.73 -6.41 6.18
CA LEU A 74 12.71 -5.51 6.78
C LEU A 74 12.25 -4.05 6.72
N PHE A 75 11.80 -3.58 5.54
CA PHE A 75 11.30 -2.23 5.41
C PHE A 75 9.92 -2.03 6.05
N ALA A 76 9.11 -3.06 6.20
CA ALA A 76 7.87 -3.00 6.97
C ALA A 76 8.16 -2.73 8.46
N VAL A 77 9.16 -3.41 9.03
CA VAL A 77 9.61 -3.17 10.42
C VAL A 77 10.19 -1.77 10.59
N ILE A 78 11.10 -1.34 9.71
CA ILE A 78 11.67 0.03 9.75
C ILE A 78 10.55 1.07 9.63
N SER A 79 9.61 0.86 8.71
CA SER A 79 8.50 1.76 8.47
C SER A 79 7.48 1.80 9.60
N HIS A 80 7.40 0.74 10.43
CA HIS A 80 6.55 0.74 11.62
C HIS A 80 6.97 1.85 12.59
N PHE A 81 8.26 1.99 12.88
CA PHE A 81 8.76 3.05 13.77
C PHE A 81 8.53 4.46 13.19
N ALA A 82 8.79 4.64 11.90
CA ALA A 82 8.55 5.91 11.22
C ALA A 82 7.05 6.27 11.19
N TYR A 83 6.19 5.27 10.98
CA TYR A 83 4.73 5.43 11.00
C TYR A 83 4.22 5.79 12.39
N SER A 84 4.67 5.08 13.42
CA SER A 84 4.30 5.37 14.81
C SER A 84 4.76 6.77 15.24
N PHE A 85 5.93 7.22 14.76
CA PHE A 85 6.44 8.57 14.99
C PHE A 85 5.62 9.64 14.27
N ALA A 86 5.20 9.40 13.03
CA ALA A 86 4.39 10.35 12.25
C ALA A 86 2.92 10.42 12.70
N SER A 87 2.38 9.31 13.22
CA SER A 87 1.02 9.27 13.78
C SER A 87 1.01 9.81 15.21
N ASN A 88 -0.16 10.24 15.70
CA ASN A 88 -0.31 10.74 17.10
C ASN A 88 -0.04 9.69 18.20
N ASN A 89 0.48 8.53 17.83
CA ASN A 89 0.70 7.41 18.76
C ASN A 89 2.06 7.46 19.46
N PHE A 90 2.88 8.51 19.23
CA PHE A 90 4.21 8.63 19.82
C PHE A 90 4.21 8.97 21.34
N VAL A 91 3.07 9.28 21.91
CA VAL A 91 2.96 9.73 23.31
C VAL A 91 3.24 8.63 24.35
N ASP A 92 3.13 7.35 23.94
CA ASP A 92 3.40 6.19 24.81
C ASP A 92 4.47 5.30 24.17
N ALA A 93 5.47 4.88 24.97
CA ALA A 93 6.48 3.90 24.56
C ALA A 93 5.87 2.59 24.00
N ARG A 94 4.66 2.26 24.44
CA ARG A 94 3.90 1.10 23.92
C ARG A 94 3.50 1.24 22.44
N SER A 95 3.42 2.46 21.91
CA SER A 95 3.10 2.71 20.50
C SER A 95 4.16 2.16 19.53
N PHE A 96 5.38 1.92 20.03
CA PHE A 96 6.44 1.26 19.26
C PHE A 96 6.37 -0.27 19.25
N ILE A 97 5.51 -0.87 20.08
CA ILE A 97 5.30 -2.32 20.06
C ILE A 97 4.36 -2.63 18.90
N PRO A 98 4.82 -3.37 17.84
CA PRO A 98 3.96 -3.77 16.74
C PRO A 98 2.74 -4.52 17.28
N PHE A 99 1.53 -4.12 16.82
CA PHE A 99 0.27 -4.76 17.21
C PHE A 99 -0.08 -4.67 18.71
N TYR A 100 0.33 -3.59 19.36
CA TYR A 100 -0.18 -3.28 20.71
C TYR A 100 -1.70 -3.07 20.65
N PHE A 101 -2.43 -3.80 21.49
CA PHE A 101 -3.90 -3.87 21.49
C PHE A 101 -4.63 -2.61 22.01
N GLY A 102 -4.02 -1.44 21.94
CA GLY A 102 -4.68 -0.14 22.23
C GLY A 102 -5.67 0.33 21.17
N GLY A 103 -5.68 -0.34 20.00
CA GLY A 103 -6.61 -0.10 18.88
C GLY A 103 -6.61 -1.28 17.91
N ILE A 104 -7.67 -1.44 17.12
CA ILE A 104 -7.80 -2.54 16.16
C ILE A 104 -7.27 -2.17 14.78
N LEU A 105 -7.22 -0.88 14.45
CA LEU A 105 -6.86 -0.36 13.13
C LEU A 105 -5.60 0.53 13.20
N ASN A 106 -4.89 0.63 12.09
CA ASN A 106 -3.79 1.58 11.88
C ASN A 106 -2.65 1.50 12.91
N GLN A 107 -2.34 0.30 13.40
CA GLN A 107 -1.25 0.09 14.35
C GLN A 107 0.13 0.04 13.70
N THR A 108 0.20 -0.22 12.39
CA THR A 108 1.44 -0.25 11.63
C THR A 108 1.22 0.23 10.20
N SER A 109 2.31 0.47 9.49
CA SER A 109 2.33 1.04 8.15
C SER A 109 1.79 0.10 7.07
N VAL A 110 1.40 0.68 5.92
CA VAL A 110 0.98 -0.07 4.72
C VAL A 110 2.05 -1.03 4.17
N MET A 111 3.32 -0.86 4.54
CA MET A 111 4.39 -1.78 4.13
C MET A 111 4.18 -3.20 4.69
N TRP A 112 3.51 -3.32 5.83
CA TRP A 112 3.18 -4.61 6.44
C TRP A 112 2.21 -5.43 5.58
N PRO A 113 1.01 -4.96 5.23
CA PRO A 113 0.10 -5.72 4.38
C PRO A 113 0.63 -5.89 2.94
N LEU A 114 1.49 -5.00 2.43
CA LEU A 114 2.17 -5.21 1.15
C LEU A 114 3.14 -6.40 1.20
N ALA A 115 3.90 -6.55 2.29
CA ALA A 115 4.79 -7.70 2.47
C ALA A 115 3.99 -9.00 2.59
N TRP A 116 2.91 -9.01 3.36
CA TRP A 116 2.00 -10.15 3.47
C TRP A 116 1.24 -10.44 2.18
N GLY A 117 0.91 -9.43 1.38
CA GLY A 117 0.33 -9.59 0.05
C GLY A 117 1.24 -10.38 -0.90
N LEU A 118 2.56 -10.15 -0.83
CA LEU A 118 3.53 -10.97 -1.56
C LEU A 118 3.53 -12.43 -1.08
N VAL A 119 3.44 -12.67 0.23
CA VAL A 119 3.33 -14.04 0.79
C VAL A 119 2.02 -14.69 0.35
N MET A 120 0.91 -13.96 0.42
CA MET A 120 -0.41 -14.41 -0.03
C MET A 120 -0.39 -14.84 -1.50
N LEU A 121 0.24 -14.06 -2.38
CA LEU A 121 0.40 -14.39 -3.78
C LEU A 121 1.27 -15.66 -3.97
N ARG A 122 2.33 -15.84 -3.17
CA ARG A 122 3.14 -17.07 -3.18
C ARG A 122 2.32 -18.30 -2.77
N VAL A 123 1.50 -18.17 -1.74
CA VAL A 123 0.59 -19.25 -1.28
C VAL A 123 -0.39 -19.61 -2.40
N ALA A 124 -1.03 -18.62 -3.01
CA ALA A 124 -2.02 -18.83 -4.07
C ALA A 124 -1.43 -19.58 -5.28
N ASN A 125 -0.19 -19.24 -5.66
CA ASN A 125 0.50 -19.88 -6.79
C ASN A 125 1.29 -21.15 -6.43
N SER A 126 1.25 -21.60 -5.18
CA SER A 126 1.97 -22.81 -4.76
C SER A 126 1.20 -24.06 -5.11
N GLU A 127 1.89 -25.06 -5.67
CA GLU A 127 1.34 -26.40 -5.90
C GLU A 127 1.42 -27.30 -4.66
N ARG A 128 2.12 -26.84 -3.59
CA ARG A 128 2.32 -27.64 -2.35
C ARG A 128 1.07 -27.69 -1.46
N PHE A 129 0.16 -26.72 -1.64
CA PHE A 129 -1.02 -26.59 -0.78
C PHE A 129 -2.28 -26.97 -1.51
N THR A 130 -3.16 -27.70 -0.82
CA THR A 130 -4.53 -27.96 -1.29
C THR A 130 -5.32 -26.64 -1.32
N GLN A 131 -6.45 -26.62 -2.04
CA GLN A 131 -7.28 -25.41 -2.13
C GLN A 131 -7.80 -24.96 -0.75
N LEU A 132 -8.16 -25.91 0.12
CA LEU A 132 -8.56 -25.60 1.50
C LEU A 132 -7.41 -24.94 2.28
N GLN A 133 -6.21 -25.51 2.22
CA GLN A 133 -5.03 -24.94 2.89
C GLN A 133 -4.71 -23.52 2.37
N LYS A 134 -4.79 -23.28 1.05
CA LYS A 134 -4.64 -21.94 0.47
C LYS A 134 -5.65 -20.96 1.06
N THR A 135 -6.92 -21.34 1.12
CA THR A 135 -7.99 -20.52 1.68
C THR A 135 -7.73 -20.20 3.15
N LEU A 136 -7.39 -21.19 3.96
CA LEU A 136 -7.08 -20.98 5.39
C LEU A 136 -5.87 -20.08 5.59
N LEU A 137 -4.80 -20.25 4.79
CA LEU A 137 -3.61 -19.39 4.84
C LEU A 137 -3.92 -17.94 4.40
N VAL A 138 -4.77 -17.76 3.39
CA VAL A 138 -5.22 -16.42 2.98
C VAL A 138 -5.99 -15.73 4.11
N ILE A 139 -6.91 -16.46 4.77
CA ILE A 139 -7.65 -15.94 5.93
C ILE A 139 -6.68 -15.57 7.07
N LEU A 140 -5.73 -16.44 7.40
CA LEU A 140 -4.73 -16.17 8.42
C LEU A 140 -3.90 -14.92 8.09
N ILE A 141 -3.48 -14.77 6.83
CA ILE A 141 -2.73 -13.58 6.38
C ILE A 141 -3.61 -12.33 6.49
N CYS A 142 -4.91 -12.43 6.17
CA CYS A 142 -5.83 -11.32 6.38
C CYS A 142 -5.89 -10.90 7.85
N LEU A 143 -5.98 -11.86 8.78
CA LEU A 143 -6.00 -11.56 10.23
C LEU A 143 -4.71 -10.88 10.69
N VAL A 144 -3.54 -11.38 10.25
CA VAL A 144 -2.23 -10.81 10.63
C VAL A 144 -1.99 -9.43 10.01
N SER A 145 -2.52 -9.16 8.83
CA SER A 145 -2.39 -7.86 8.16
C SER A 145 -3.50 -6.86 8.50
N PHE A 146 -4.56 -7.30 9.18
CA PHE A 146 -5.72 -6.49 9.52
C PHE A 146 -5.38 -5.22 10.33
N PRO A 147 -4.51 -5.24 11.36
CA PRO A 147 -4.26 -4.07 12.20
C PRO A 147 -3.39 -2.98 11.54
N SER A 148 -3.11 -3.06 10.24
CA SER A 148 -2.26 -2.11 9.55
C SER A 148 -3.04 -1.04 8.78
N ASP A 149 -2.33 0.02 8.38
CA ASP A 149 -2.85 0.98 7.40
C ASP A 149 -3.24 0.25 6.11
N TRP A 150 -4.40 0.56 5.55
CA TRP A 150 -5.07 -0.19 4.49
C TRP A 150 -5.49 -1.63 4.88
N SER A 151 -5.33 -2.04 6.12
CA SER A 151 -5.75 -3.34 6.62
C SER A 151 -5.31 -4.51 5.71
N CYS A 152 -5.99 -5.62 5.74
CA CYS A 152 -5.76 -6.75 4.82
C CYS A 152 -6.12 -6.44 3.35
N ILE A 153 -6.79 -5.32 3.09
CA ILE A 153 -7.22 -4.93 1.74
C ILE A 153 -6.02 -4.74 0.81
N ALA A 154 -4.92 -4.13 1.29
CA ALA A 154 -3.71 -4.02 0.47
C ALA A 154 -3.15 -5.40 0.08
N SER A 155 -3.15 -6.38 1.02
CA SER A 155 -2.74 -7.76 0.72
C SER A 155 -3.64 -8.42 -0.33
N LEU A 156 -4.96 -8.25 -0.21
CA LEU A 156 -5.94 -8.77 -1.16
C LEU A 156 -5.82 -8.09 -2.53
N CYS A 157 -5.50 -6.79 -2.59
CA CYS A 157 -5.21 -6.11 -3.85
C CYS A 157 -3.94 -6.66 -4.53
N VAL A 158 -2.87 -6.97 -3.77
CA VAL A 158 -1.68 -7.63 -4.33
C VAL A 158 -2.05 -8.99 -4.92
N LEU A 159 -2.87 -9.78 -4.19
CA LEU A 159 -3.39 -11.06 -4.68
C LEU A 159 -4.18 -10.87 -5.97
N ALA A 160 -5.13 -9.92 -6.00
CA ALA A 160 -5.97 -9.64 -7.17
C ALA A 160 -5.13 -9.27 -8.41
N PHE A 161 -4.14 -8.41 -8.24
CA PHE A 161 -3.25 -8.03 -9.33
C PHE A 161 -2.40 -9.20 -9.82
N GLY A 162 -1.90 -10.03 -8.91
CA GLY A 162 -1.04 -11.14 -9.25
C GLY A 162 -1.79 -12.31 -9.92
N THR A 163 -2.91 -12.75 -9.35
CA THR A 163 -3.67 -13.89 -9.89
C THR A 163 -4.35 -13.58 -11.23
N ASN A 164 -4.65 -12.30 -11.49
CA ASN A 164 -5.26 -11.87 -12.76
C ASN A 164 -4.25 -11.14 -13.66
N ARG A 165 -2.95 -11.50 -13.56
CA ARG A 165 -1.91 -10.86 -14.34
C ARG A 165 -2.18 -10.94 -15.86
N GLY A 166 -2.07 -9.80 -16.54
CA GLY A 166 -2.35 -9.67 -17.98
C GLY A 166 -3.78 -9.26 -18.31
N ASP A 167 -4.74 -9.42 -17.40
CA ASP A 167 -6.12 -8.93 -17.55
C ASP A 167 -6.39 -7.75 -16.60
N LEU A 168 -6.13 -6.53 -17.09
CA LEU A 168 -6.34 -5.32 -16.30
C LEU A 168 -7.81 -5.12 -15.89
N LYS A 169 -8.77 -5.62 -16.67
CA LYS A 169 -10.19 -5.52 -16.33
C LYS A 169 -10.53 -6.40 -15.12
N ALA A 170 -10.05 -7.64 -15.10
CA ALA A 170 -10.22 -8.54 -13.96
C ALA A 170 -9.46 -8.01 -12.74
N GLN A 171 -8.22 -7.53 -12.90
CA GLN A 171 -7.43 -6.88 -11.87
C GLN A 171 -8.19 -5.71 -11.24
N GLY A 172 -8.74 -4.81 -12.06
CA GLY A 172 -9.51 -3.66 -11.61
C GLY A 172 -10.80 -4.04 -10.89
N ARG A 173 -11.55 -5.03 -11.41
CA ARG A 173 -12.79 -5.52 -10.77
C ARG A 173 -12.54 -6.05 -9.36
N TRP A 174 -11.54 -6.93 -9.19
CA TRP A 174 -11.23 -7.49 -7.89
C TRP A 174 -10.65 -6.45 -6.91
N MET A 175 -9.79 -5.57 -7.39
CA MET A 175 -9.30 -4.44 -6.58
C MET A 175 -10.46 -3.58 -6.08
N LEU A 176 -11.36 -3.16 -6.98
CA LEU A 176 -12.52 -2.32 -6.62
C LEU A 176 -13.48 -3.05 -5.68
N PHE A 177 -13.68 -4.36 -5.85
CA PHE A 177 -14.48 -5.17 -4.94
C PHE A 177 -13.90 -5.13 -3.51
N PHE A 178 -12.62 -5.41 -3.34
CA PHE A 178 -12.00 -5.38 -2.01
C PHE A 178 -11.99 -3.99 -1.40
N VAL A 179 -11.70 -2.96 -2.20
CA VAL A 179 -11.74 -1.57 -1.72
C VAL A 179 -13.17 -1.12 -1.41
N ALA A 180 -14.18 -1.62 -2.12
CA ALA A 180 -15.59 -1.32 -1.79
C ALA A 180 -15.97 -1.89 -0.41
N LEU A 181 -15.51 -3.10 -0.06
CA LEU A 181 -15.69 -3.65 1.30
C LEU A 181 -15.04 -2.74 2.36
N TYR A 182 -13.83 -2.26 2.09
CA TYR A 182 -13.15 -1.30 2.96
C TYR A 182 -13.89 0.02 3.07
N ALA A 183 -14.37 0.55 1.94
CA ALA A 183 -15.16 1.77 1.88
C ALA A 183 -16.45 1.68 2.70
N VAL A 184 -17.12 0.53 2.69
CA VAL A 184 -18.31 0.27 3.51
C VAL A 184 -17.96 0.32 5.01
N VAL A 185 -16.88 -0.34 5.42
CA VAL A 185 -16.43 -0.29 6.82
C VAL A 185 -16.10 1.15 7.23
N TYR A 186 -15.34 1.89 6.39
CA TYR A 186 -15.03 3.30 6.63
C TYR A 186 -16.28 4.17 6.77
N PHE A 187 -17.25 3.97 5.87
CA PHE A 187 -18.48 4.77 5.80
C PHE A 187 -19.32 4.63 7.08
N PHE A 188 -19.43 3.42 7.62
CA PHE A 188 -20.27 3.15 8.80
C PHE A 188 -19.52 3.30 10.12
N ALA A 189 -18.21 3.00 10.15
CA ALA A 189 -17.44 2.97 11.39
C ALA A 189 -16.62 4.23 11.65
N LEU A 190 -16.26 5.02 10.62
CA LEU A 190 -15.35 6.15 10.75
C LEU A 190 -15.95 7.45 10.21
N ASP A 191 -15.93 7.67 8.90
CA ASP A 191 -16.50 8.87 8.26
C ASP A 191 -17.09 8.54 6.88
N LYS A 192 -18.31 9.05 6.62
CA LYS A 192 -19.07 8.79 5.39
C LYS A 192 -18.35 9.30 4.14
N LEU A 193 -17.83 10.53 4.18
CA LEU A 193 -17.14 11.13 3.03
C LEU A 193 -15.84 10.36 2.73
N TYR A 194 -15.05 10.08 3.76
CA TYR A 194 -13.79 9.34 3.61
C TYR A 194 -14.03 7.88 3.22
N GLY A 195 -15.17 7.28 3.59
CA GLY A 195 -15.60 6.00 3.04
C GLY A 195 -15.77 6.04 1.53
N VAL A 196 -16.50 7.04 1.01
CA VAL A 196 -16.67 7.21 -0.44
C VAL A 196 -15.35 7.54 -1.14
N LEU A 197 -14.47 8.33 -0.51
CA LEU A 197 -13.15 8.68 -1.06
C LEU A 197 -12.24 7.46 -1.30
N GLN A 198 -12.44 6.35 -0.58
CA GLN A 198 -11.68 5.13 -0.86
C GLN A 198 -11.87 4.64 -2.31
N LEU A 199 -13.04 4.85 -2.91
CA LEU A 199 -13.33 4.44 -4.28
C LEU A 199 -12.54 5.23 -5.33
N ALA A 200 -11.92 6.36 -4.96
CA ALA A 200 -11.04 7.12 -5.84
C ALA A 200 -9.78 6.32 -6.28
N VAL A 201 -9.49 5.17 -5.66
CA VAL A 201 -8.49 4.21 -6.17
C VAL A 201 -8.74 3.83 -7.63
N ALA A 202 -9.97 3.91 -8.12
CA ALA A 202 -10.32 3.66 -9.52
C ALA A 202 -9.52 4.55 -10.50
N LEU A 203 -9.12 5.75 -10.07
CA LEU A 203 -8.30 6.68 -10.86
C LEU A 203 -6.90 6.14 -11.16
N SER A 204 -6.44 5.11 -10.45
CA SER A 204 -5.18 4.42 -10.75
C SER A 204 -5.26 3.54 -12.00
N LEU A 205 -6.44 3.03 -12.37
CA LEU A 205 -6.61 2.10 -13.49
C LEU A 205 -6.20 2.69 -14.85
N PRO A 206 -6.58 3.94 -15.21
CA PRO A 206 -6.11 4.60 -16.43
C PRO A 206 -4.58 4.77 -16.47
N LEU A 207 -3.94 4.97 -15.31
CA LEU A 207 -2.48 5.06 -15.22
C LEU A 207 -1.84 3.69 -15.44
N LEU A 208 -2.34 2.65 -14.78
CA LEU A 208 -1.89 1.27 -14.96
C LEU A 208 -2.11 0.75 -16.38
N ALA A 209 -3.20 1.18 -17.05
CA ALA A 209 -3.46 0.85 -18.45
C ALA A 209 -2.39 1.40 -19.42
N ARG A 210 -1.67 2.47 -19.02
CA ARG A 210 -0.56 3.05 -19.80
C ARG A 210 0.79 2.38 -19.52
N TYR A 211 0.84 1.41 -18.61
CA TYR A 211 2.08 0.70 -18.31
C TYR A 211 2.57 -0.09 -19.51
N ASN A 212 3.85 0.12 -19.89
CA ASN A 212 4.47 -0.48 -21.06
C ASN A 212 5.19 -1.82 -20.80
N GLY A 213 5.13 -2.32 -19.57
CA GLY A 213 5.80 -3.57 -19.16
C GLY A 213 7.30 -3.42 -18.88
N GLN A 214 7.87 -2.22 -19.00
CA GLN A 214 9.30 -1.96 -18.83
C GLN A 214 9.60 -1.24 -17.51
N ARG A 215 10.80 -1.46 -17.01
CA ARG A 215 11.25 -0.84 -15.76
C ARG A 215 11.72 0.61 -15.94
N GLY A 216 12.33 0.89 -17.06
CA GLY A 216 13.00 2.14 -17.44
C GLY A 216 14.24 1.84 -18.27
N LYS A 217 14.65 2.79 -19.12
CA LYS A 217 15.73 2.58 -20.10
C LYS A 217 17.13 2.55 -19.47
N ASN A 218 17.38 3.31 -18.41
CA ASN A 218 18.70 3.46 -17.81
C ASN A 218 18.90 2.52 -16.61
N ALA A 219 19.86 1.59 -16.71
CA ALA A 219 20.12 0.59 -15.67
C ALA A 219 20.62 1.20 -14.35
N ARG A 220 21.41 2.30 -14.39
CA ARG A 220 21.90 3.02 -13.19
C ARG A 220 20.72 3.68 -12.44
N VAL A 221 19.85 4.35 -13.19
CA VAL A 221 18.61 4.96 -12.65
C VAL A 221 17.71 3.89 -12.05
N ASN A 222 17.54 2.75 -12.72
CA ASN A 222 16.76 1.64 -12.21
C ASN A 222 17.30 1.07 -10.89
N LYS A 223 18.64 1.02 -10.73
CA LYS A 223 19.28 0.56 -9.49
C LYS A 223 19.09 1.57 -8.37
N PHE A 224 19.28 2.86 -8.63
CA PHE A 224 19.04 3.94 -7.68
C PHE A 224 17.58 3.98 -7.23
N LEU A 225 16.62 4.07 -8.15
CA LEU A 225 15.20 4.16 -7.85
C LEU A 225 14.67 2.94 -7.10
N LYS A 226 15.25 1.75 -7.31
CA LYS A 226 14.90 0.57 -6.53
C LYS A 226 15.07 0.81 -5.02
N TRP A 227 16.21 1.36 -4.59
CA TRP A 227 16.48 1.63 -3.19
C TRP A 227 15.76 2.89 -2.70
N PHE A 228 15.67 3.91 -3.55
CA PHE A 228 14.91 5.12 -3.28
C PHE A 228 13.46 4.80 -2.89
N PHE A 229 12.77 3.92 -3.59
CA PHE A 229 11.39 3.53 -3.28
C PHE A 229 11.24 2.82 -1.92
N TYR A 230 12.26 2.09 -1.48
CA TYR A 230 12.24 1.48 -0.15
C TYR A 230 12.52 2.49 0.96
N LEU A 231 13.50 3.36 0.75
CA LEU A 231 13.96 4.33 1.75
C LEU A 231 13.01 5.52 1.89
N TYR A 232 12.40 5.92 0.79
CA TYR A 232 11.53 7.11 0.78
C TYR A 232 10.37 6.99 1.77
N TYR A 233 9.74 5.80 1.84
CA TYR A 233 8.57 5.62 2.68
C TYR A 233 8.86 5.87 4.17
N PRO A 234 9.82 5.23 4.83
CA PRO A 234 10.13 5.56 6.21
C PRO A 234 10.72 6.98 6.37
N LEU A 235 11.52 7.45 5.42
CA LEU A 235 12.17 8.76 5.50
C LEU A 235 11.17 9.91 5.51
N HIS A 236 10.21 9.94 4.56
CA HIS A 236 9.23 11.04 4.51
C HIS A 236 8.30 11.04 5.74
N LEU A 237 7.92 9.86 6.26
CA LEU A 237 7.15 9.77 7.50
C LEU A 237 7.95 10.32 8.70
N THR A 238 9.25 9.99 8.79
CA THR A 238 10.12 10.55 9.84
C THR A 238 10.21 12.08 9.75
N ILE A 239 10.35 12.63 8.52
CA ILE A 239 10.36 14.09 8.32
C ILE A 239 9.04 14.72 8.74
N LEU A 240 7.90 14.15 8.34
CA LEU A 240 6.58 14.66 8.72
C LEU A 240 6.34 14.57 10.22
N GLY A 241 6.78 13.48 10.87
CA GLY A 241 6.76 13.36 12.32
C GLY A 241 7.63 14.42 13.00
N ALA A 242 8.84 14.67 12.49
CA ALA A 242 9.71 15.73 13.02
C ALA A 242 9.07 17.12 12.89
N ILE A 243 8.45 17.44 11.76
CA ILE A 243 7.70 18.70 11.59
C ILE A 243 6.55 18.78 12.59
N ARG A 244 5.84 17.69 12.83
CA ARG A 244 4.71 17.67 13.78
C ARG A 244 5.12 17.95 15.22
N TYR A 245 6.29 17.45 15.68
CA TYR A 245 6.70 17.52 17.09
C TYR A 245 7.66 18.66 17.39
N PHE A 246 8.39 19.18 16.40
CA PHE A 246 9.44 20.17 16.59
C PHE A 246 9.25 21.44 15.74
N GLY A 247 8.29 21.48 14.81
CA GLY A 247 7.90 22.63 14.01
C GLY A 247 6.62 23.23 14.53
#